data_f48c2fd0285bae41dca9687af320d772
#
_entry.id   f48c2fd0285bae41dca9687af320d772
#
_cell.length_a   1.000
_cell.length_b   1.000
_cell.length_c   1.000
_cell.angle_alpha   90.00
_cell.angle_beta   90.00
_cell.angle_gamma   90.00
#
_symmetry.space_group_name_H-M   'P 1'
#
loop_
_entity.id
_entity.type
_entity.pdbx_description
1 polymer ?
#
loop_
_entity_poly.entity_id
_entity_poly.type
_entity_poly.pdbx_seq_one_letter_code
_entity_poly.pdbx_strand_id
1 'polypeptide(L)'
;QIQRNLMNKDQTKNTLLSKNVAVDNGKLSNMNLLILGGSGSYKSTSLVIPNILLASMTNVVLDIKGELLRKTGNYLKEKHIAVKVLNLINPEESDRWNPFVYIRDEVGLVKLITNLQESVKPPDAMKGEPFWDQAVSLYLMSLFSYEWLRQEREKKEHPEQYQAATLPRVLALANLEMQPGSEEN
;
A
#
# COMPACT_ATOMS: atom_id res chain seq x y z
N GLN A 1 -8.28 -9.37 -38.51
CA GLN A 1 -7.18 -10.35 -38.32
C GLN A 1 -6.23 -9.98 -37.14
N ILE A 2 -5.82 -8.73 -37.02
CA ILE A 2 -4.91 -8.26 -35.92
C ILE A 2 -5.52 -8.50 -34.53
N GLN A 3 -6.82 -8.26 -34.37
CA GLN A 3 -7.53 -8.40 -33.12
C GLN A 3 -7.56 -9.84 -32.58
N ARG A 4 -7.69 -10.84 -33.44
CA ARG A 4 -7.70 -12.27 -33.06
C ARG A 4 -6.34 -12.75 -32.50
N ASN A 5 -5.26 -12.13 -32.91
CA ASN A 5 -3.93 -12.51 -32.48
C ASN A 5 -3.53 -11.84 -31.14
N LEU A 6 -4.19 -10.75 -30.74
CA LEU A 6 -3.89 -10.00 -29.51
C LEU A 6 -4.76 -10.43 -28.33
N MET A 7 -5.92 -11.03 -28.55
CA MET A 7 -6.80 -11.47 -27.48
C MET A 7 -6.46 -12.88 -27.00
N ASN A 8 -6.63 -13.11 -25.70
CA ASN A 8 -6.67 -14.45 -25.13
C ASN A 8 -8.08 -15.05 -25.34
N LYS A 9 -8.14 -16.36 -25.57
CA LYS A 9 -9.43 -17.10 -25.65
C LYS A 9 -10.17 -17.03 -24.31
N ASP A 10 -9.45 -17.09 -23.21
CA ASP A 10 -9.96 -16.84 -21.88
C ASP A 10 -10.09 -15.32 -21.68
N GLN A 11 -11.31 -14.83 -21.71
CA GLN A 11 -11.61 -13.41 -21.61
C GLN A 11 -11.16 -12.80 -20.29
N THR A 12 -11.07 -13.59 -19.23
CA THR A 12 -10.61 -13.12 -17.92
C THR A 12 -9.12 -12.75 -17.88
N LYS A 13 -8.36 -13.10 -18.91
CA LYS A 13 -6.93 -12.79 -19.04
C LYS A 13 -6.64 -11.59 -19.94
N ASN A 14 -7.67 -10.83 -20.29
CA ASN A 14 -7.54 -9.68 -21.17
C ASN A 14 -7.73 -8.36 -20.41
N THR A 15 -7.10 -7.31 -20.90
CA THR A 15 -7.44 -5.92 -20.59
C THR A 15 -8.35 -5.39 -21.71
N LEU A 16 -9.51 -4.86 -21.33
CA LEU A 16 -10.46 -4.26 -22.25
C LEU A 16 -9.99 -2.87 -22.65
N LEU A 17 -9.92 -2.61 -23.95
CA LEU A 17 -9.62 -1.27 -24.50
C LEU A 17 -10.88 -0.58 -25.01
N SER A 18 -11.88 -1.35 -25.41
CA SER A 18 -13.22 -0.88 -25.76
C SER A 18 -14.20 -2.05 -25.69
N LYS A 19 -15.48 -1.80 -25.97
CA LYS A 19 -16.52 -2.84 -26.01
C LYS A 19 -16.14 -4.08 -26.84
N ASN A 20 -15.39 -3.89 -27.91
CA ASN A 20 -15.07 -4.94 -28.88
C ASN A 20 -13.56 -5.17 -29.04
N VAL A 21 -12.73 -4.48 -28.29
CA VAL A 21 -11.27 -4.58 -28.38
C VAL A 21 -10.70 -4.90 -27.02
N ALA A 22 -9.95 -5.98 -26.96
CA ALA A 22 -9.22 -6.39 -25.76
C ALA A 22 -7.82 -6.89 -26.12
N VAL A 23 -6.92 -6.89 -25.16
CA VAL A 23 -5.54 -7.34 -25.32
C VAL A 23 -5.19 -8.32 -24.22
N ASP A 24 -4.56 -9.41 -24.57
CA ASP A 24 -4.03 -10.42 -23.64
C ASP A 24 -2.95 -9.82 -22.75
N ASN A 25 -3.12 -9.91 -21.45
CA ASN A 25 -2.21 -9.36 -20.44
C ASN A 25 -0.80 -9.97 -20.50
N GLY A 26 -0.63 -11.14 -21.11
CA GLY A 26 0.66 -11.82 -21.25
C GLY A 26 1.36 -11.63 -22.60
N LYS A 27 0.73 -10.98 -23.57
CA LYS A 27 1.29 -10.88 -24.94
C LYS A 27 2.13 -9.63 -25.20
N LEU A 28 1.92 -8.58 -24.44
CA LEU A 28 2.69 -7.33 -24.61
C LEU A 28 3.69 -7.19 -23.48
N SER A 29 4.91 -6.82 -23.82
CA SER A 29 5.97 -6.52 -22.85
C SER A 29 5.70 -5.25 -22.05
N ASN A 30 4.87 -4.35 -22.58
CA ASN A 30 4.44 -3.11 -21.94
C ASN A 30 2.93 -2.95 -22.11
N MET A 31 2.23 -2.85 -20.98
CA MET A 31 0.79 -2.67 -20.88
C MET A 31 0.38 -1.25 -20.46
N ASN A 32 1.30 -0.29 -20.53
CA ASN A 32 0.99 1.11 -20.22
C ASN A 32 -0.05 1.65 -21.21
N LEU A 33 -1.15 2.18 -20.67
CA LEU A 33 -2.26 2.71 -21.46
C LEU A 33 -2.51 4.17 -21.09
N LEU A 34 -2.38 5.06 -22.07
CA LEU A 34 -2.74 6.47 -21.90
C LEU A 34 -4.10 6.74 -22.53
N ILE A 35 -5.03 7.24 -21.71
CA ILE A 35 -6.40 7.53 -22.15
C ILE A 35 -6.63 9.04 -22.06
N LEU A 36 -6.84 9.67 -23.21
CA LEU A 36 -7.10 11.10 -23.31
C LEU A 36 -8.59 11.37 -23.58
N GLY A 37 -9.13 12.37 -22.91
CA GLY A 37 -10.51 12.79 -23.10
C GLY A 37 -10.92 13.87 -22.08
N GLY A 38 -11.78 14.77 -22.47
CA GLY A 38 -12.32 15.82 -21.60
C GLY A 38 -13.23 15.30 -20.48
N SER A 39 -13.74 16.18 -19.67
CA SER A 39 -14.78 15.85 -18.67
C SER A 39 -16.03 15.33 -19.40
N GLY A 40 -16.70 14.32 -18.82
CA GLY A 40 -17.90 13.73 -19.44
C GLY A 40 -17.65 12.77 -20.61
N SER A 41 -16.41 12.52 -21.01
CA SER A 41 -16.08 11.60 -22.13
C SER A 41 -16.20 10.11 -21.79
N TYR A 42 -16.85 9.77 -20.70
CA TYR A 42 -17.12 8.39 -20.27
C TYR A 42 -15.89 7.49 -20.05
N LYS A 43 -14.68 8.05 -19.83
CA LYS A 43 -13.46 7.29 -19.61
C LYS A 43 -13.60 6.24 -18.49
N SER A 44 -14.10 6.69 -17.34
CA SER A 44 -14.30 5.81 -16.18
C SER A 44 -15.33 4.72 -16.48
N THR A 45 -16.45 5.07 -17.08
CA THR A 45 -17.57 4.15 -17.31
C THR A 45 -17.28 3.15 -18.45
N SER A 46 -16.60 3.57 -19.51
CA SER A 46 -16.36 2.73 -20.67
C SER A 46 -15.11 1.87 -20.60
N LEU A 47 -14.13 2.27 -19.76
CA LEU A 47 -12.86 1.57 -19.71
C LEU A 47 -12.46 1.15 -18.29
N VAL A 48 -12.45 2.06 -17.33
CA VAL A 48 -11.92 1.78 -15.98
C VAL A 48 -12.83 0.79 -15.25
N ILE A 49 -14.11 1.09 -15.14
CA ILE A 49 -15.08 0.23 -14.46
C ILE A 49 -15.15 -1.19 -15.04
N PRO A 50 -15.26 -1.39 -16.37
CA PRO A 50 -15.27 -2.73 -16.94
C PRO A 50 -13.99 -3.54 -16.63
N ASN A 51 -12.83 -2.92 -16.64
CA ASN A 51 -11.58 -3.61 -16.29
C ASN A 51 -11.49 -3.95 -14.80
N ILE A 52 -11.97 -3.08 -13.90
CA ILE A 52 -12.07 -3.39 -12.47
C ILE A 52 -13.02 -4.58 -12.25
N LEU A 53 -14.20 -4.59 -12.89
CA LEU A 53 -15.18 -5.66 -12.76
C LEU A 53 -14.70 -6.98 -13.37
N LEU A 54 -13.91 -6.93 -14.44
CA LEU A 54 -13.31 -8.11 -15.04
C LEU A 54 -12.27 -8.76 -14.12
N ALA A 55 -11.61 -7.95 -13.30
CA ALA A 55 -10.62 -8.38 -12.31
C ALA A 55 -9.56 -9.36 -12.86
N SER A 56 -9.11 -9.12 -14.09
CA SER A 56 -8.15 -9.98 -14.81
C SER A 56 -6.75 -9.99 -14.18
N MET A 57 -6.48 -9.06 -13.28
CA MET A 57 -5.24 -8.91 -12.53
C MET A 57 -5.51 -8.18 -11.22
N THR A 58 -4.52 -8.14 -10.33
CA THR A 58 -4.56 -7.27 -9.15
C THR A 58 -4.56 -5.82 -9.58
N ASN A 59 -5.56 -5.06 -9.13
CA ASN A 59 -5.71 -3.65 -9.45
C ASN A 59 -5.34 -2.77 -8.25
N VAL A 60 -4.53 -1.74 -8.49
CA VAL A 60 -4.34 -0.62 -7.57
C VAL A 60 -5.00 0.60 -8.20
N VAL A 61 -6.01 1.15 -7.54
CA VAL A 61 -6.89 2.17 -8.10
C VAL A 61 -6.83 3.44 -7.27
N LEU A 62 -6.52 4.57 -7.90
CA LEU A 62 -6.63 5.90 -7.28
C LEU A 62 -8.03 6.45 -7.56
N ASP A 63 -8.88 6.48 -6.52
CA ASP A 63 -10.29 6.91 -6.61
C ASP A 63 -10.54 8.16 -5.78
N ILE A 64 -10.17 9.32 -6.31
CA ILE A 64 -10.25 10.61 -5.61
C ILE A 64 -11.68 10.95 -5.14
N LYS A 65 -12.71 10.47 -5.85
CA LYS A 65 -14.12 10.76 -5.56
C LYS A 65 -14.87 9.63 -4.88
N GLY A 66 -14.23 8.47 -4.67
CA GLY A 66 -14.87 7.26 -4.17
C GLY A 66 -15.94 6.68 -5.12
N GLU A 67 -15.98 7.14 -6.37
CA GLU A 67 -17.00 6.74 -7.34
C GLU A 67 -16.78 5.30 -7.84
N LEU A 68 -15.53 4.92 -8.06
CA LEU A 68 -15.19 3.60 -8.56
C LEU A 68 -15.50 2.54 -7.51
N LEU A 69 -15.13 2.79 -6.25
CA LEU A 69 -15.45 1.90 -5.14
C LEU A 69 -16.97 1.72 -4.97
N ARG A 70 -17.74 2.82 -5.00
CA ARG A 70 -19.21 2.73 -4.88
C ARG A 70 -19.84 1.93 -6.00
N LYS A 71 -19.32 2.01 -7.23
CA LYS A 71 -19.87 1.32 -8.40
C LYS A 71 -19.44 -0.13 -8.54
N THR A 72 -18.27 -0.50 -8.01
CA THR A 72 -17.67 -1.83 -8.24
C THR A 72 -17.52 -2.65 -6.98
N GLY A 73 -17.42 -2.03 -5.81
CA GLY A 73 -17.04 -2.70 -4.55
C GLY A 73 -17.97 -3.83 -4.15
N ASN A 74 -19.29 -3.64 -4.24
CA ASN A 74 -20.25 -4.69 -3.90
C ASN A 74 -20.13 -5.90 -4.83
N TYR A 75 -20.04 -5.68 -6.13
CA TYR A 75 -19.86 -6.76 -7.09
C TYR A 75 -18.58 -7.57 -6.83
N LEU A 76 -17.46 -6.88 -6.56
CA LEU A 76 -16.20 -7.54 -6.25
C LEU A 76 -16.29 -8.39 -4.97
N LYS A 77 -16.96 -7.88 -3.94
CA LYS A 77 -17.22 -8.64 -2.70
C LYS A 77 -18.08 -9.88 -2.95
N GLU A 78 -19.15 -9.77 -3.74
CA GLU A 78 -20.00 -10.90 -4.14
C GLU A 78 -19.21 -11.97 -4.93
N LYS A 79 -18.21 -11.55 -5.68
CA LYS A 79 -17.28 -12.44 -6.37
C LYS A 79 -16.14 -12.97 -5.50
N HIS A 80 -16.16 -12.70 -4.20
CA HIS A 80 -15.10 -13.08 -3.24
C HIS A 80 -13.73 -12.53 -3.60
N ILE A 81 -13.68 -11.40 -4.30
CA ILE A 81 -12.43 -10.69 -4.60
C ILE A 81 -12.11 -9.78 -3.42
N ALA A 82 -10.90 -9.92 -2.87
CA ALA A 82 -10.46 -9.10 -1.75
C ALA A 82 -10.34 -7.63 -2.19
N VAL A 83 -11.10 -6.75 -1.54
CA VAL A 83 -11.03 -5.29 -1.75
C VAL A 83 -10.45 -4.66 -0.49
N LYS A 84 -9.35 -3.94 -0.64
CA LYS A 84 -8.72 -3.15 0.42
C LYS A 84 -8.82 -1.68 0.09
N VAL A 85 -9.22 -0.88 1.06
CA VAL A 85 -9.49 0.55 0.87
C VAL A 85 -8.59 1.35 1.81
N LEU A 86 -7.73 2.19 1.26
CA LEU A 86 -7.02 3.22 2.02
C LEU A 86 -7.77 4.54 1.86
N ASN A 87 -8.54 4.93 2.88
CA ASN A 87 -9.32 6.16 2.89
C ASN A 87 -8.58 7.24 3.69
N LEU A 88 -8.00 8.21 2.97
CA LEU A 88 -7.26 9.32 3.57
C LEU A 88 -8.16 10.49 4.00
N ILE A 89 -9.43 10.50 3.55
CA ILE A 89 -10.40 11.54 3.91
C ILE A 89 -11.11 11.16 5.20
N ASN A 90 -11.52 9.89 5.32
CA ASN A 90 -12.14 9.34 6.51
C ASN A 90 -11.37 8.09 6.97
N PRO A 91 -10.34 8.24 7.82
CA PRO A 91 -9.51 7.13 8.27
C PRO A 91 -10.27 6.04 9.04
N GLU A 92 -11.43 6.35 9.61
CA GLU A 92 -12.27 5.37 10.32
C GLU A 92 -12.86 4.32 9.37
N GLU A 93 -13.10 4.70 8.11
CA GLU A 93 -13.59 3.82 7.05
C GLU A 93 -12.45 3.15 6.26
N SER A 94 -11.21 3.35 6.67
CA SER A 94 -10.03 2.81 6.00
C SER A 94 -9.69 1.40 6.52
N ASP A 95 -9.24 0.54 5.61
CA ASP A 95 -8.53 -0.67 6.02
C ASP A 95 -7.24 -0.30 6.75
N ARG A 96 -6.92 -1.05 7.78
CA ARG A 96 -5.69 -0.86 8.55
C ARG A 96 -4.55 -1.62 7.89
N TRP A 97 -3.37 -1.02 7.95
CA TRP A 97 -2.15 -1.61 7.45
C TRP A 97 -1.05 -1.54 8.50
N ASN A 98 -0.41 -2.67 8.75
CA ASN A 98 0.72 -2.75 9.67
C ASN A 98 2.00 -3.05 8.87
N PRO A 99 2.94 -2.10 8.77
CA PRO A 99 4.17 -2.28 7.99
C PRO A 99 5.07 -3.38 8.53
N PHE A 100 5.06 -3.65 9.84
CA PHE A 100 5.91 -4.66 10.46
C PHE A 100 5.63 -6.09 9.95
N VAL A 101 4.42 -6.36 9.48
CA VAL A 101 4.06 -7.68 8.91
C VAL A 101 4.87 -8.00 7.64
N TYR A 102 5.36 -6.99 6.95
CA TYR A 102 6.10 -7.13 5.69
C TYR A 102 7.62 -7.07 5.88
N ILE A 103 8.11 -6.81 7.09
CA ILE A 103 9.53 -6.79 7.39
C ILE A 103 10.02 -8.23 7.58
N ARG A 104 10.99 -8.62 6.77
CA ARG A 104 11.59 -9.96 6.80
C ARG A 104 13.01 -9.96 7.36
N ASP A 105 13.68 -8.83 7.28
CA ASP A 105 15.07 -8.64 7.63
C ASP A 105 15.36 -7.21 8.09
N GLU A 106 16.55 -6.99 8.57
CA GLU A 106 17.01 -5.66 9.00
C GLU A 106 17.01 -4.62 7.88
N VAL A 107 17.25 -5.04 6.64
CA VAL A 107 17.22 -4.14 5.47
C VAL A 107 15.81 -3.62 5.23
N GLY A 108 14.80 -4.47 5.41
CA GLY A 108 13.38 -4.07 5.35
C GLY A 108 13.03 -3.05 6.44
N LEU A 109 13.58 -3.22 7.64
CA LEU A 109 13.38 -2.28 8.76
C LEU A 109 14.01 -0.92 8.46
N VAL A 110 15.25 -0.89 7.98
CA VAL A 110 15.93 0.35 7.56
C VAL A 110 15.12 1.07 6.48
N LYS A 111 14.63 0.35 5.48
CA LYS A 111 13.78 0.93 4.41
C LYS A 111 12.50 1.55 4.97
N LEU A 112 11.84 0.88 5.91
CA LEU A 112 10.64 1.42 6.55
C LEU A 112 10.94 2.75 7.25
N ILE A 113 12.00 2.80 8.05
CA ILE A 113 12.40 4.00 8.79
C ILE A 113 12.77 5.15 7.85
N THR A 114 13.59 4.85 6.83
CA THR A 114 13.97 5.85 5.81
C THR A 114 12.75 6.41 5.10
N ASN A 115 11.81 5.56 4.68
CA ASN A 115 10.58 6.01 4.03
C ASN A 115 9.71 6.86 4.95
N LEU A 116 9.62 6.53 6.22
CA LEU A 116 8.91 7.35 7.21
C LEU A 116 9.56 8.74 7.37
N GLN A 117 10.88 8.80 7.52
CA GLN A 117 11.61 10.05 7.63
C GLN A 117 11.46 10.93 6.38
N GLU A 118 11.59 10.34 5.19
CA GLU A 118 11.42 11.08 3.94
C GLU A 118 9.98 11.56 3.74
N SER A 119 8.98 10.79 4.18
CA SER A 119 7.57 11.16 4.03
C SER A 119 7.14 12.37 4.87
N VAL A 120 7.83 12.66 5.97
CA VAL A 120 7.52 13.80 6.86
C VAL A 120 8.37 15.04 6.57
N LYS A 121 9.37 14.93 5.68
CA LYS A 121 10.19 16.10 5.29
C LYS A 121 9.36 17.02 4.37
N PRO A 122 9.29 18.32 4.65
CA PRO A 122 8.69 19.27 3.73
C PRO A 122 9.43 19.27 2.38
N PRO A 123 8.73 19.48 1.24
CA PRO A 123 9.36 19.50 -0.10
C PRO A 123 10.50 20.52 -0.23
N ASP A 124 10.41 21.65 0.50
CA ASP A 124 11.36 22.76 0.50
C ASP A 124 12.24 22.79 1.75
N ALA A 125 12.36 21.67 2.47
CA ALA A 125 13.21 21.64 3.68
C ALA A 125 14.64 21.95 3.29
N MET A 126 15.19 23.04 3.84
CA MET A 126 16.64 23.28 3.81
C MET A 126 17.32 22.07 4.43
N LYS A 127 18.40 21.60 3.82
CA LYS A 127 19.23 20.55 4.42
C LYS A 127 19.73 21.06 5.77
N GLY A 128 19.17 20.50 6.85
CA GLY A 128 19.65 20.73 8.21
C GLY A 128 21.07 20.20 8.41
N GLU A 129 21.61 20.41 9.59
CA GLU A 129 22.89 19.80 9.94
C GLU A 129 22.75 18.27 9.90
N PRO A 130 23.64 17.56 9.18
CA PRO A 130 23.58 16.09 9.01
C PRO A 130 23.55 15.34 10.35
N PHE A 131 24.06 15.91 11.40
CA PHE A 131 24.09 15.35 12.75
C PHE A 131 22.68 15.04 13.27
N TRP A 132 21.74 16.00 13.15
CA TRP A 132 20.38 15.83 13.66
C TRP A 132 19.61 14.76 12.89
N ASP A 133 19.77 14.73 11.57
CA ASP A 133 19.16 13.68 10.73
C ASP A 133 19.67 12.29 11.12
N GLN A 134 20.97 12.16 11.40
CA GLN A 134 21.57 10.90 11.84
C GLN A 134 21.12 10.52 13.24
N ALA A 135 21.05 11.46 14.18
CA ALA A 135 20.60 11.21 15.55
C ALA A 135 19.15 10.69 15.56
N VAL A 136 18.25 11.33 14.81
CA VAL A 136 16.87 10.88 14.66
C VAL A 136 16.81 9.50 14.02
N SER A 137 17.62 9.22 12.99
CA SER A 137 17.68 7.92 12.36
C SER A 137 18.10 6.82 13.32
N LEU A 138 19.13 7.06 14.13
CA LEU A 138 19.61 6.11 15.14
C LEU A 138 18.57 5.86 16.23
N TYR A 139 17.92 6.93 16.70
CA TYR A 139 16.86 6.83 17.70
C TYR A 139 15.67 6.00 17.18
N LEU A 140 15.16 6.30 16.00
CA LEU A 140 14.09 5.52 15.39
C LEU A 140 14.53 4.07 15.17
N MET A 141 15.78 3.87 14.73
CA MET A 141 16.31 2.52 14.51
C MET A 141 16.29 1.72 15.81
N SER A 142 16.66 2.30 16.96
CA SER A 142 16.64 1.61 18.25
C SER A 142 15.23 1.16 18.64
N LEU A 143 14.24 2.06 18.56
CA LEU A 143 12.85 1.78 18.92
C LEU A 143 12.19 0.75 18.01
N PHE A 144 12.36 0.93 16.71
CA PHE A 144 11.79 0.02 15.72
C PHE A 144 12.43 -1.37 15.77
N SER A 145 13.77 -1.43 15.95
CA SER A 145 14.49 -2.71 16.12
C SER A 145 14.06 -3.42 17.38
N TYR A 146 13.90 -2.71 18.49
CA TYR A 146 13.43 -3.30 19.74
C TYR A 146 12.07 -3.98 19.56
N GLU A 147 11.08 -3.27 19.01
CA GLU A 147 9.74 -3.83 18.79
C GLU A 147 9.74 -5.01 17.79
N TRP A 148 10.54 -4.90 16.71
CA TRP A 148 10.65 -5.97 15.74
C TRP A 148 11.32 -7.22 16.33
N LEU A 149 12.43 -7.07 17.06
CA LEU A 149 13.13 -8.19 17.71
C LEU A 149 12.28 -8.82 18.82
N ARG A 150 11.52 -8.01 19.57
CA ARG A 150 10.55 -8.50 20.55
C ARG A 150 9.52 -9.40 19.86
N GLN A 151 8.90 -8.93 18.77
CA GLN A 151 7.96 -9.71 17.98
C GLN A 151 8.58 -11.03 17.50
N GLU A 152 9.79 -10.99 16.92
CA GLU A 152 10.45 -12.19 16.41
C GLU A 152 10.81 -13.19 17.52
N ARG A 153 11.14 -12.71 18.71
CA ARG A 153 11.36 -13.56 19.89
C ARG A 153 10.04 -14.20 20.34
N GLU A 154 9.01 -13.40 20.58
CA GLU A 154 7.71 -13.91 21.01
C GLU A 154 7.12 -14.90 19.99
N LYS A 155 7.28 -14.63 18.70
CA LYS A 155 6.83 -15.53 17.63
C LYS A 155 7.55 -16.89 17.64
N LYS A 156 8.82 -16.93 18.07
CA LYS A 156 9.59 -18.17 18.22
C LYS A 156 9.19 -18.93 19.48
N GLU A 157 8.99 -18.21 20.61
CA GLU A 157 8.69 -18.80 21.92
C GLU A 157 7.20 -19.19 22.04
N HIS A 158 6.29 -18.35 21.51
CA HIS A 158 4.84 -18.47 21.64
C HIS A 158 4.12 -18.18 20.31
N PRO A 159 4.23 -19.07 19.29
CA PRO A 159 3.68 -18.82 17.95
C PRO A 159 2.18 -18.51 17.91
N GLU A 160 1.42 -19.07 18.85
CA GLU A 160 -0.04 -18.93 18.94
C GLU A 160 -0.49 -17.62 19.64
N GLN A 161 0.40 -16.96 20.38
CA GLN A 161 0.03 -15.88 21.30
C GLN A 161 0.90 -14.62 21.17
N TYR A 162 1.80 -14.57 20.18
CA TYR A 162 2.68 -13.41 20.04
C TYR A 162 1.93 -12.14 19.68
N GLN A 163 2.40 -11.00 20.17
CA GLN A 163 1.86 -9.69 19.83
C GLN A 163 2.69 -9.08 18.70
N ALA A 164 2.01 -8.78 17.58
CA ALA A 164 2.66 -8.12 16.45
C ALA A 164 3.21 -6.73 16.85
N ALA A 165 4.41 -6.41 16.36
CA ALA A 165 4.94 -5.06 16.42
C ALA A 165 4.03 -4.11 15.63
N THR A 166 3.82 -2.90 16.14
CA THR A 166 2.97 -1.88 15.50
C THR A 166 3.53 -0.48 15.73
N LEU A 167 3.21 0.47 14.85
CA LEU A 167 3.59 1.87 15.05
C LEU A 167 3.10 2.47 16.37
N PRO A 168 1.85 2.23 16.83
CA PRO A 168 1.42 2.69 18.15
C PRO A 168 2.26 2.17 19.31
N ARG A 169 2.79 0.94 19.24
CA ARG A 169 3.67 0.40 20.27
C ARG A 169 5.05 1.08 20.27
N VAL A 170 5.62 1.33 19.09
CA VAL A 170 6.85 2.13 18.95
C VAL A 170 6.67 3.52 19.55
N LEU A 171 5.53 4.16 19.29
CA LEU A 171 5.22 5.47 19.87
C LEU A 171 5.06 5.40 21.39
N ALA A 172 4.44 4.34 21.90
CA ALA A 172 4.32 4.14 23.35
C ALA A 172 5.69 3.99 24.03
N LEU A 173 6.64 3.29 23.42
CA LEU A 173 8.03 3.20 23.90
C LEU A 173 8.70 4.58 23.94
N ALA A 174 8.61 5.35 22.84
CA ALA A 174 9.16 6.70 22.81
C ALA A 174 8.59 7.60 23.90
N ASN A 175 7.29 7.48 24.20
CA ASN A 175 6.64 8.25 25.25
C ASN A 175 7.08 7.81 26.68
N LEU A 176 7.40 6.53 26.89
CA LEU A 176 7.91 6.05 28.17
C LEU A 176 9.31 6.61 28.46
N GLU A 177 10.18 6.67 27.45
CA GLU A 177 11.53 7.26 27.59
C GLU A 177 11.51 8.77 27.86
N MET A 178 10.46 9.47 27.42
CA MET A 178 10.31 10.92 27.64
C MET A 178 9.73 11.27 29.02
N GLN A 179 9.37 10.32 29.87
CA GLN A 179 8.85 10.61 31.19
C GLN A 179 10.01 10.99 32.16
N PRO A 180 9.90 12.10 32.90
CA PRO A 180 10.88 12.46 33.90
C PRO A 180 10.94 11.37 34.99
N GLY A 181 12.08 10.72 35.15
CA GLY A 181 12.28 9.64 36.13
C GLY A 181 12.59 8.26 35.56
N SER A 182 12.71 8.09 34.24
CA SER A 182 13.11 6.81 33.62
C SER A 182 14.63 6.53 33.72
N GLU A 183 15.43 7.41 34.31
CA GLU A 183 16.88 7.25 34.45
C GLU A 183 17.30 6.43 35.71
N GLU A 184 16.33 5.96 36.50
CA GLU A 184 16.64 5.17 37.73
C GLU A 184 16.06 3.73 37.63
N ASN A 185 16.49 2.93 36.64
CA ASN A 185 16.43 1.47 36.77
C ASN A 185 17.43 0.78 35.85
#